data_360f344271471c6db644365784bef2f7
#
_entry.id   360f344271471c6db644365784bef2f7
#
_cell.length_a   1.000
_cell.length_b   1.000
_cell.length_c   1.000
_cell.angle_alpha   90.00
_cell.angle_beta   90.00
_cell.angle_gamma   90.00
#
_symmetry.space_group_name_H-M   'P 1'
#
loop_
_entity.id
_entity.type
_entity.pdbx_description
1 polymer ?
#
loop_
_entity_poly.entity_id
_entity_poly.type
_entity_poly.pdbx_seq_one_letter_code
_entity_poly.pdbx_strand_id
1 'polypeptide(L)'
;MTEDSTVSCYDSHSNDYDIYQSTVVPHYLEMLDMAAVTCSRYLGQNESRPRIIDLGCGTGNASTAILEKIPAKIFLIDGSSRMVNIASDKVSSRFPGAVAGHRVADLSGGNWDEGFRSEEYNAIVSTLVLEHLPFDRYRAVLDKCFRLLAPGGWMIAVEGYEEEGSDMIEWFNSQSSQKMGNLDPKMSGFVSQLREQKEVHYYTSKQQKEEWWRTAGFERVNVLWQYLCIALMVGRKPKD
;
A
#
# COMPACT_ATOMS: atom_id res chain seq x y z
N MET A 1 -3.52 -21.15 -9.94
CA MET A 1 -2.42 -21.00 -8.95
C MET A 1 -3.05 -20.39 -7.72
N THR A 2 -2.81 -20.96 -6.56
CA THR A 2 -3.46 -20.60 -5.31
C THR A 2 -2.84 -19.31 -4.74
N GLU A 3 -3.64 -18.51 -4.06
CA GLU A 3 -3.27 -17.27 -3.32
C GLU A 3 -2.03 -17.42 -2.41
N ASP A 4 -1.69 -18.65 -2.03
CA ASP A 4 -0.48 -19.03 -1.30
C ASP A 4 0.86 -18.71 -2.00
N SER A 5 0.86 -18.51 -3.32
CA SER A 5 2.11 -18.30 -4.07
C SER A 5 2.71 -16.89 -3.91
N THR A 6 1.86 -15.86 -3.79
CA THR A 6 2.31 -14.47 -3.65
C THR A 6 2.90 -14.20 -2.27
N VAL A 7 2.22 -14.63 -1.21
CA VAL A 7 2.70 -14.49 0.18
C VAL A 7 4.00 -15.27 0.40
N SER A 8 4.11 -16.50 -0.12
CA SER A 8 5.32 -17.33 0.05
C SER A 8 6.54 -16.74 -0.68
N CYS A 9 6.32 -16.05 -1.80
CA CYS A 9 7.37 -15.32 -2.50
C CYS A 9 7.95 -14.20 -1.64
N TYR A 10 7.09 -13.37 -1.08
CA TYR A 10 7.51 -12.26 -0.22
C TYR A 10 8.17 -12.75 1.08
N ASP A 11 7.73 -13.84 1.65
CA ASP A 11 8.37 -14.45 2.83
C ASP A 11 9.82 -14.85 2.54
N SER A 12 10.11 -15.44 1.40
CA SER A 12 11.47 -15.93 1.09
C SER A 12 12.49 -14.81 0.82
N HIS A 13 12.05 -13.62 0.43
CA HIS A 13 12.93 -12.54 -0.06
C HIS A 13 12.83 -11.23 0.72
N SER A 14 12.18 -11.23 1.85
CA SER A 14 11.89 -10.02 2.63
C SER A 14 13.11 -9.17 3.04
N ASN A 15 14.30 -9.75 3.17
CA ASN A 15 15.52 -9.01 3.52
C ASN A 15 16.05 -8.11 2.39
N ASP A 16 15.84 -8.54 1.13
CA ASP A 16 16.31 -7.82 -0.06
C ASP A 16 15.17 -7.03 -0.72
N TYR A 17 13.96 -7.10 -0.14
CA TYR A 17 12.74 -6.52 -0.69
C TYR A 17 12.83 -4.99 -0.87
N ASP A 18 13.39 -4.27 0.09
CA ASP A 18 13.51 -2.81 0.02
C ASP A 18 14.40 -2.37 -1.14
N ILE A 19 15.50 -3.11 -1.37
CA ILE A 19 16.41 -2.87 -2.50
C ILE A 19 15.71 -3.20 -3.80
N TYR A 20 14.99 -4.31 -3.84
CA TYR A 20 14.18 -4.70 -4.99
C TYR A 20 13.18 -3.60 -5.36
N GLN A 21 12.30 -3.20 -4.44
CA GLN A 21 11.27 -2.21 -4.70
C GLN A 21 11.84 -0.86 -5.17
N SER A 22 12.89 -0.36 -4.50
CA SER A 22 13.52 0.90 -4.89
C SER A 22 14.21 0.84 -6.26
N THR A 23 14.59 -0.35 -6.72
CA THR A 23 15.22 -0.56 -8.02
C THR A 23 14.17 -0.76 -9.11
N VAL A 24 13.17 -1.62 -8.86
CA VAL A 24 12.22 -2.06 -9.89
C VAL A 24 11.09 -1.06 -10.09
N VAL A 25 10.64 -0.41 -9.02
CA VAL A 25 9.58 0.59 -9.12
C VAL A 25 10.20 1.97 -9.38
N PRO A 26 10.00 2.56 -10.58
CA PRO A 26 10.42 3.93 -10.83
C PRO A 26 9.79 4.89 -9.84
N HIS A 27 10.59 5.85 -9.34
CA HIS A 27 10.15 6.86 -8.37
C HIS A 27 9.59 6.32 -7.04
N TYR A 28 10.00 5.10 -6.64
CA TYR A 28 9.52 4.46 -5.41
C TYR A 28 9.62 5.33 -4.16
N LEU A 29 10.77 5.97 -3.93
CA LEU A 29 10.98 6.83 -2.75
C LEU A 29 10.13 8.11 -2.81
N GLU A 30 9.96 8.69 -4.01
CA GLU A 30 9.08 9.84 -4.22
C GLU A 30 7.61 9.47 -3.96
N MET A 31 7.19 8.30 -4.44
CA MET A 31 5.86 7.74 -4.19
C MET A 31 5.57 7.61 -2.69
N LEU A 32 6.50 7.06 -1.91
CA LEU A 32 6.37 6.93 -0.45
C LEU A 32 6.33 8.32 0.23
N ASP A 33 7.18 9.26 -0.21
CA ASP A 33 7.18 10.62 0.33
C ASP A 33 5.86 11.32 0.03
N MET A 34 5.30 11.16 -1.17
CA MET A 34 3.98 11.73 -1.52
C MET A 34 2.85 11.15 -0.67
N ALA A 35 2.86 9.85 -0.36
CA ALA A 35 1.89 9.26 0.57
C ALA A 35 2.05 9.85 1.98
N ALA A 36 3.28 9.99 2.46
CA ALA A 36 3.60 10.57 3.77
C ALA A 36 3.23 12.05 3.87
N VAL A 37 3.54 12.86 2.84
CA VAL A 37 3.14 14.27 2.75
C VAL A 37 1.62 14.41 2.75
N THR A 38 0.92 13.52 2.05
CA THR A 38 -0.54 13.49 2.01
C THR A 38 -1.12 13.19 3.41
N CYS A 39 -0.57 12.20 4.12
CA CYS A 39 -0.93 11.95 5.52
C CYS A 39 -0.69 13.17 6.40
N SER A 40 0.48 13.79 6.30
CA SER A 40 0.82 14.99 7.05
C SER A 40 -0.15 16.14 6.79
N ARG A 41 -0.51 16.36 5.51
CA ARG A 41 -1.42 17.43 5.10
C ARG A 41 -2.83 17.27 5.66
N TYR A 42 -3.34 16.02 5.68
CA TYR A 42 -4.71 15.76 6.08
C TYR A 42 -4.89 15.46 7.58
N LEU A 43 -3.85 14.95 8.26
CA LEU A 43 -3.90 14.53 9.64
C LEU A 43 -3.09 15.43 10.59
N GLY A 44 -2.09 16.14 10.10
CA GLY A 44 -1.12 16.89 10.92
C GLY A 44 -1.66 18.12 11.65
N GLN A 45 -2.92 18.48 11.45
CA GLN A 45 -3.57 19.63 12.12
C GLN A 45 -4.22 19.28 13.48
N ASN A 46 -4.19 18.01 13.87
CA ASN A 46 -4.77 17.54 15.14
C ASN A 46 -3.65 17.37 16.17
N GLU A 47 -3.86 17.90 17.39
CA GLU A 47 -2.93 17.77 18.51
C GLU A 47 -2.77 16.33 19.02
N SER A 48 -3.71 15.45 18.74
CA SER A 48 -3.66 14.02 19.06
C SER A 48 -2.87 13.25 18.01
N ARG A 49 -2.13 12.22 18.42
CA ARG A 49 -1.46 11.28 17.51
C ARG A 49 -2.52 10.51 16.69
N PRO A 50 -2.68 10.74 15.39
CA PRO A 50 -3.68 10.06 14.59
C PRO A 50 -3.44 8.54 14.57
N ARG A 51 -4.52 7.77 14.48
CA ARG A 51 -4.50 6.32 14.35
C ARG A 51 -4.59 5.96 12.87
N ILE A 52 -3.60 5.21 12.38
CA ILE A 52 -3.45 4.85 10.97
C ILE A 52 -3.38 3.32 10.87
N ILE A 53 -4.03 2.74 9.87
CA ILE A 53 -3.75 1.37 9.41
C ILE A 53 -2.82 1.47 8.21
N ASP A 54 -1.72 0.73 8.23
CA ASP A 54 -0.89 0.43 7.05
C ASP A 54 -1.30 -0.95 6.54
N LEU A 55 -2.06 -0.94 5.44
CA LEU A 55 -2.73 -2.10 4.87
C LEU A 55 -1.88 -2.68 3.74
N GLY A 56 -1.30 -3.87 3.97
CA GLY A 56 -0.23 -4.42 3.17
C GLY A 56 1.10 -3.72 3.48
N CYS A 57 1.47 -3.70 4.77
CA CYS A 57 2.57 -2.88 5.24
C CYS A 57 3.97 -3.30 4.71
N GLY A 58 4.10 -4.49 4.13
CA GLY A 58 5.38 -5.02 3.69
C GLY A 58 6.43 -4.91 4.78
N THR A 59 7.58 -4.36 4.46
CA THR A 59 8.67 -4.11 5.41
C THR A 59 8.53 -2.79 6.21
N GLY A 60 7.39 -2.09 6.11
CA GLY A 60 7.10 -0.88 6.88
C GLY A 60 7.67 0.42 6.29
N ASN A 61 7.95 0.46 4.99
CA ASN A 61 8.52 1.66 4.35
C ASN A 61 7.54 2.83 4.34
N ALA A 62 6.26 2.60 4.02
CA ALA A 62 5.23 3.63 4.05
C ALA A 62 5.02 4.15 5.49
N SER A 63 4.89 3.25 6.46
CA SER A 63 4.80 3.59 7.88
C SER A 63 5.98 4.46 8.36
N THR A 64 7.19 4.08 7.96
CA THR A 64 8.41 4.83 8.28
C THR A 64 8.38 6.24 7.70
N ALA A 65 8.05 6.38 6.42
CA ALA A 65 7.97 7.68 5.74
C ALA A 65 6.90 8.59 6.39
N ILE A 66 5.75 8.03 6.77
CA ILE A 66 4.69 8.77 7.47
C ILE A 66 5.17 9.28 8.83
N LEU A 67 5.83 8.43 9.61
CA LEU A 67 6.30 8.78 10.95
C LEU A 67 7.43 9.80 10.95
N GLU A 68 8.17 9.94 9.86
CA GLU A 68 9.12 11.03 9.64
C GLU A 68 8.44 12.40 9.46
N LYS A 69 7.16 12.42 9.05
CA LYS A 69 6.41 13.65 8.82
C LYS A 69 5.49 14.02 9.99
N ILE A 70 4.84 13.03 10.61
CA ILE A 70 3.88 13.25 11.70
C ILE A 70 3.99 12.19 12.78
N PRO A 71 3.83 12.54 14.07
CA PRO A 71 3.68 11.57 15.13
C PRO A 71 2.33 10.87 15.00
N ALA A 72 2.32 9.55 14.79
CA ALA A 72 1.11 8.75 14.63
C ALA A 72 1.17 7.45 15.44
N LYS A 73 0.02 6.78 15.57
CA LYS A 73 -0.11 5.40 16.01
C LYS A 73 -0.48 4.54 14.79
N ILE A 74 0.37 3.59 14.44
CA ILE A 74 0.19 2.78 13.23
C ILE A 74 -0.11 1.34 13.62
N PHE A 75 -1.15 0.76 13.01
CA PHE A 75 -1.45 -0.66 13.04
C PHE A 75 -1.02 -1.28 11.71
N LEU A 76 -0.15 -2.29 11.77
CA LEU A 76 0.48 -2.91 10.60
C LEU A 76 -0.29 -4.18 10.21
N ILE A 77 -0.67 -4.32 8.94
CA ILE A 77 -1.35 -5.52 8.42
C ILE A 77 -0.64 -5.97 7.15
N ASP A 78 -0.28 -7.25 7.08
CA ASP A 78 0.26 -7.89 5.88
C ASP A 78 -0.07 -9.38 5.86
N GLY A 79 -0.12 -10.01 4.69
CA GLY A 79 -0.30 -11.45 4.54
C GLY A 79 0.91 -12.26 4.98
N SER A 80 2.11 -11.68 4.93
CA SER A 80 3.38 -12.30 5.28
C SER A 80 3.75 -12.04 6.75
N SER A 81 3.89 -13.10 7.54
CA SER A 81 4.34 -12.98 8.93
C SER A 81 5.74 -12.38 9.05
N ARG A 82 6.61 -12.68 8.08
CA ARG A 82 7.97 -12.17 8.05
C ARG A 82 7.99 -10.67 7.75
N MET A 83 7.18 -10.20 6.79
CA MET A 83 7.03 -8.77 6.49
C MET A 83 6.53 -8.01 7.71
N VAL A 84 5.47 -8.49 8.36
CA VAL A 84 4.92 -7.88 9.58
C VAL A 84 5.98 -7.75 10.68
N ASN A 85 6.79 -8.77 10.90
CA ASN A 85 7.85 -8.73 11.91
C ASN A 85 8.93 -7.70 11.55
N ILE A 86 9.41 -7.68 10.29
CA ILE A 86 10.39 -6.69 9.81
C ILE A 86 9.84 -5.27 9.97
N ALA A 87 8.57 -5.04 9.56
CA ALA A 87 7.93 -3.74 9.69
C ALA A 87 7.84 -3.31 11.16
N SER A 88 7.37 -4.19 12.03
CA SER A 88 7.24 -3.93 13.47
C SER A 88 8.58 -3.56 14.11
N ASP A 89 9.63 -4.32 13.82
CA ASP A 89 10.97 -4.08 14.35
C ASP A 89 11.57 -2.77 13.78
N LYS A 90 11.47 -2.54 12.47
CA LYS A 90 11.93 -1.32 11.79
C LYS A 90 11.26 -0.08 12.38
N VAL A 91 9.94 -0.09 12.47
CA VAL A 91 9.15 1.05 12.96
C VAL A 91 9.40 1.26 14.46
N SER A 92 9.37 0.21 15.28
CA SER A 92 9.55 0.33 16.73
C SER A 92 10.95 0.81 17.11
N SER A 93 11.99 0.39 16.39
CA SER A 93 13.36 0.83 16.65
C SER A 93 13.59 2.31 16.33
N ARG A 94 12.97 2.84 15.28
CA ARG A 94 13.12 4.25 14.86
C ARG A 94 12.14 5.19 15.56
N PHE A 95 10.94 4.71 15.86
CA PHE A 95 9.83 5.49 16.43
C PHE A 95 9.22 4.76 17.62
N PRO A 96 9.88 4.75 18.78
CA PRO A 96 9.42 4.02 19.97
C PRO A 96 7.98 4.37 20.34
N GLY A 97 7.14 3.34 20.48
CA GLY A 97 5.74 3.48 20.82
C GLY A 97 4.82 3.95 19.69
N ALA A 98 5.28 4.00 18.43
CA ALA A 98 4.43 4.33 17.28
C ALA A 98 3.59 3.12 16.83
N VAL A 99 4.10 1.90 16.89
CA VAL A 99 3.35 0.69 16.56
C VAL A 99 2.24 0.49 17.59
N ALA A 100 0.98 0.56 17.14
CA ALA A 100 -0.22 0.32 17.96
C ALA A 100 -0.58 -1.17 18.05
N GLY A 101 -0.10 -1.94 17.11
CA GLY A 101 -0.29 -3.38 16.98
C GLY A 101 0.02 -3.84 15.57
N HIS A 102 -0.02 -5.14 15.37
CA HIS A 102 0.15 -5.72 14.04
C HIS A 102 -0.70 -6.99 13.88
N ARG A 103 -0.92 -7.38 12.63
CA ARG A 103 -1.69 -8.57 12.28
C ARG A 103 -1.15 -9.21 11.01
N VAL A 104 -1.02 -10.52 11.03
CA VAL A 104 -0.83 -11.31 9.80
C VAL A 104 -2.22 -11.69 9.28
N ALA A 105 -2.59 -11.18 8.12
CA ALA A 105 -3.88 -11.46 7.52
C ALA A 105 -3.85 -11.24 6.01
N ASP A 106 -4.43 -12.19 5.28
CA ASP A 106 -4.66 -12.06 3.85
C ASP A 106 -5.88 -11.15 3.60
N LEU A 107 -5.67 -10.10 2.81
CA LEU A 107 -6.72 -9.13 2.48
C LEU A 107 -7.79 -9.71 1.54
N SER A 108 -7.47 -10.74 0.77
CA SER A 108 -8.44 -11.48 -0.04
C SER A 108 -9.38 -12.31 0.84
N GLY A 109 -8.94 -12.67 2.06
CA GLY A 109 -9.74 -13.32 3.07
C GLY A 109 -10.81 -12.41 3.66
N GLY A 110 -11.95 -12.98 4.03
CA GLY A 110 -13.10 -12.21 4.51
C GLY A 110 -12.96 -11.61 5.92
N ASN A 111 -11.92 -11.90 6.68
CA ASN A 111 -11.83 -11.65 8.12
C ASN A 111 -10.60 -10.84 8.58
N TRP A 112 -9.88 -10.20 7.66
CA TRP A 112 -8.68 -9.42 8.00
C TRP A 112 -8.97 -8.26 9.00
N ASP A 113 -10.19 -7.78 9.04
CA ASP A 113 -10.71 -6.70 9.88
C ASP A 113 -11.42 -7.17 11.16
N GLU A 114 -11.37 -8.48 11.47
CA GLU A 114 -12.03 -9.05 12.65
C GLU A 114 -11.52 -8.41 13.95
N GLY A 115 -12.43 -8.00 14.85
CA GLY A 115 -12.10 -7.36 16.12
C GLY A 115 -11.72 -5.87 16.03
N PHE A 116 -11.61 -5.28 14.83
CA PHE A 116 -11.48 -3.84 14.71
C PHE A 116 -12.82 -3.15 14.95
N ARG A 117 -12.76 -2.01 15.63
CA ARG A 117 -13.94 -1.17 15.85
C ARG A 117 -14.18 -0.27 14.63
N SER A 118 -15.46 -0.07 14.31
CA SER A 118 -15.85 0.93 13.31
C SER A 118 -15.48 2.33 13.78
N GLU A 119 -15.15 3.22 12.82
CA GLU A 119 -14.93 4.65 13.06
C GLU A 119 -13.77 4.97 14.02
N GLU A 120 -12.75 4.14 14.05
CA GLU A 120 -11.64 4.28 14.98
C GLU A 120 -10.38 4.90 14.37
N TYR A 121 -10.24 4.82 13.02
CA TYR A 121 -9.00 5.21 12.36
C TYR A 121 -9.13 6.54 11.61
N ASN A 122 -8.12 7.40 11.74
CA ASN A 122 -8.05 8.69 11.05
C ASN A 122 -7.59 8.56 9.59
N ALA A 123 -6.80 7.53 9.30
CA ALA A 123 -6.46 7.15 7.93
C ALA A 123 -6.21 5.65 7.80
N ILE A 124 -6.39 5.16 6.56
CA ILE A 124 -5.91 3.87 6.10
C ILE A 124 -5.02 4.15 4.90
N VAL A 125 -3.79 3.63 4.95
CA VAL A 125 -2.80 3.78 3.88
C VAL A 125 -2.52 2.41 3.27
N SER A 126 -2.37 2.34 1.96
CA SER A 126 -1.99 1.13 1.24
C SER A 126 -1.07 1.50 0.09
N THR A 127 0.04 0.78 -0.10
CA THR A 127 1.02 1.09 -1.15
C THR A 127 1.42 -0.16 -1.92
N LEU A 128 1.05 -0.23 -3.20
CA LEU A 128 1.35 -1.34 -4.13
C LEU A 128 0.81 -2.70 -3.62
N VAL A 129 -0.44 -2.71 -3.18
CA VAL A 129 -1.09 -3.90 -2.59
C VAL A 129 -2.44 -4.20 -3.23
N LEU A 130 -3.30 -3.19 -3.34
CA LEU A 130 -4.70 -3.42 -3.72
C LEU A 130 -4.85 -3.90 -5.16
N GLU A 131 -3.92 -3.60 -6.04
CA GLU A 131 -3.84 -4.12 -7.41
C GLU A 131 -3.64 -5.64 -7.51
N HIS A 132 -3.25 -6.30 -6.42
CA HIS A 132 -3.14 -7.76 -6.35
C HIS A 132 -4.48 -8.44 -6.02
N LEU A 133 -5.51 -7.67 -5.68
CA LEU A 133 -6.82 -8.21 -5.30
C LEU A 133 -7.74 -8.32 -6.53
N PRO A 134 -8.42 -9.48 -6.72
CA PRO A 134 -9.54 -9.55 -7.65
C PRO A 134 -10.56 -8.43 -7.41
N PHE A 135 -11.20 -7.94 -8.45
CA PHE A 135 -12.07 -6.74 -8.38
C PHE A 135 -13.20 -6.80 -7.35
N ASP A 136 -13.77 -8.00 -7.11
CA ASP A 136 -14.76 -8.21 -6.06
C ASP A 136 -14.15 -8.09 -4.66
N ARG A 137 -12.92 -8.60 -4.46
CA ARG A 137 -12.17 -8.49 -3.21
C ARG A 137 -11.69 -7.06 -2.96
N TYR A 138 -11.20 -6.39 -4.00
CA TYR A 138 -10.86 -4.98 -3.94
C TYR A 138 -12.02 -4.13 -3.39
N ARG A 139 -13.23 -4.28 -3.97
CA ARG A 139 -14.41 -3.56 -3.50
C ARG A 139 -14.79 -3.92 -2.07
N ALA A 140 -14.74 -5.20 -1.70
CA ALA A 140 -15.01 -5.63 -0.33
C ALA A 140 -14.00 -5.03 0.68
N VAL A 141 -12.73 -4.87 0.29
CA VAL A 141 -11.73 -4.19 1.12
C VAL A 141 -12.05 -2.70 1.26
N LEU A 142 -12.50 -2.02 0.19
CA LEU A 142 -12.92 -0.61 0.28
C LEU A 142 -14.08 -0.41 1.26
N ASP A 143 -15.10 -1.27 1.21
CA ASP A 143 -16.25 -1.21 2.13
C ASP A 143 -15.81 -1.35 3.59
N LYS A 144 -14.88 -2.25 3.86
CA LYS A 144 -14.29 -2.43 5.19
C LYS A 144 -13.46 -1.24 5.62
N CYS A 145 -12.61 -0.70 4.73
CA CYS A 145 -11.85 0.51 5.00
C CYS A 145 -12.77 1.67 5.33
N PHE A 146 -13.83 1.87 4.55
CA PHE A 146 -14.83 2.90 4.81
C PHE A 146 -15.47 2.75 6.20
N ARG A 147 -15.84 1.53 6.59
CA ARG A 147 -16.41 1.24 7.91
C ARG A 147 -15.44 1.56 9.05
N LEU A 148 -14.15 1.22 8.89
CA LEU A 148 -13.12 1.41 9.92
C LEU A 148 -12.69 2.86 10.11
N LEU A 149 -12.78 3.68 9.07
CA LEU A 149 -12.43 5.10 9.13
C LEU A 149 -13.40 5.88 10.01
N ALA A 150 -12.86 6.75 10.84
CA ALA A 150 -13.63 7.74 11.57
C ALA A 150 -14.31 8.73 10.59
N PRO A 151 -15.44 9.39 10.98
CA PRO A 151 -16.01 10.48 10.22
C PRO A 151 -14.94 11.54 9.89
N GLY A 152 -14.81 11.89 8.62
CA GLY A 152 -13.75 12.77 8.13
C GLY A 152 -12.38 12.12 7.93
N GLY A 153 -12.24 10.82 8.20
CA GLY A 153 -11.02 10.05 7.96
C GLY A 153 -10.71 9.83 6.47
N TRP A 154 -9.47 9.47 6.17
CA TRP A 154 -8.96 9.38 4.81
C TRP A 154 -8.48 7.98 4.44
N MET A 155 -8.88 7.51 3.27
CA MET A 155 -8.21 6.42 2.56
C MET A 155 -7.17 7.02 1.62
N ILE A 156 -5.94 6.48 1.65
CA ILE A 156 -4.80 6.92 0.82
C ILE A 156 -4.21 5.67 0.22
N ALA A 157 -4.34 5.48 -1.09
CA ALA A 157 -3.79 4.32 -1.77
C ALA A 157 -2.87 4.71 -2.92
N VAL A 158 -1.71 4.05 -2.99
CA VAL A 158 -0.85 4.08 -4.17
C VAL A 158 -0.91 2.71 -4.82
N GLU A 159 -1.28 2.67 -6.07
CA GLU A 159 -1.51 1.42 -6.79
C GLU A 159 -1.35 1.57 -8.31
N GLY A 160 -1.24 0.44 -8.98
CA GLY A 160 -1.17 0.37 -10.43
C GLY A 160 -2.52 0.55 -11.11
N TYR A 161 -2.51 1.17 -12.29
CA TYR A 161 -3.66 1.41 -13.15
C TYR A 161 -3.35 1.04 -14.59
N GLU A 162 -4.39 0.72 -15.35
CA GLU A 162 -4.32 0.51 -16.79
C GLU A 162 -5.37 1.38 -17.48
N GLU A 163 -4.92 2.20 -18.40
CA GLU A 163 -5.81 2.99 -19.26
C GLU A 163 -5.91 2.30 -20.63
N GLU A 164 -7.12 2.16 -21.15
CA GLU A 164 -7.34 1.52 -22.44
C GLU A 164 -6.54 2.19 -23.56
N GLY A 165 -5.80 1.40 -24.32
CA GLY A 165 -4.97 1.88 -25.43
C GLY A 165 -3.70 2.63 -25.02
N SER A 166 -3.33 2.63 -23.72
CA SER A 166 -2.09 3.26 -23.28
C SER A 166 -0.90 2.28 -23.37
N ASP A 167 0.30 2.85 -23.51
CA ASP A 167 1.58 2.14 -23.46
C ASP A 167 2.29 2.30 -22.12
N MET A 168 1.60 2.86 -21.11
CA MET A 168 2.19 3.24 -19.82
C MET A 168 2.78 2.05 -19.07
N ILE A 169 2.14 0.90 -19.11
CA ILE A 169 2.64 -0.32 -18.46
C ILE A 169 3.90 -0.81 -19.17
N GLU A 170 3.92 -0.81 -20.52
CA GLU A 170 5.09 -1.20 -21.29
C GLU A 170 6.25 -0.25 -21.03
N TRP A 171 5.99 1.05 -20.99
CA TRP A 171 7.00 2.06 -20.68
C TRP A 171 7.53 1.89 -19.26
N PHE A 172 6.66 1.71 -18.27
CA PHE A 172 7.05 1.41 -16.89
C PHE A 172 7.96 0.19 -16.81
N ASN A 173 7.58 -0.92 -17.47
CA ASN A 173 8.36 -2.14 -17.49
C ASN A 173 9.72 -1.96 -18.19
N SER A 174 9.79 -1.12 -19.23
CA SER A 174 11.06 -0.82 -19.92
C SER A 174 12.02 -0.07 -19.00
N GLN A 175 11.54 0.91 -18.24
CA GLN A 175 12.36 1.64 -17.26
C GLN A 175 12.83 0.74 -16.12
N SER A 176 11.95 -0.11 -15.61
CA SER A 176 12.31 -1.12 -14.61
C SER A 176 13.39 -2.05 -15.13
N SER A 177 13.25 -2.53 -16.36
CA SER A 177 14.23 -3.42 -17.00
C SER A 177 15.58 -2.76 -17.20
N GLN A 178 15.60 -1.47 -17.57
CA GLN A 178 16.84 -0.71 -17.73
C GLN A 178 17.59 -0.57 -16.38
N LYS A 179 16.88 -0.29 -15.31
CA LYS A 179 17.47 -0.22 -13.96
C LYS A 179 18.03 -1.59 -13.53
N MET A 180 17.30 -2.67 -13.82
CA MET A 180 17.72 -4.02 -13.47
C MET A 180 18.97 -4.48 -14.23
N GLY A 181 19.15 -4.03 -15.47
CA GLY A 181 20.36 -4.31 -16.25
C GLY A 181 21.64 -3.79 -15.62
N ASN A 182 21.55 -2.88 -14.66
CA ASN A 182 22.66 -2.29 -13.91
C ASN A 182 22.88 -2.94 -12.52
N LEU A 183 22.07 -3.95 -12.16
CA LEU A 183 22.21 -4.66 -10.89
C LEU A 183 23.41 -5.62 -10.90
N ASP A 184 23.97 -5.86 -9.72
CA ASP A 184 24.95 -6.92 -9.57
C ASP A 184 24.31 -8.32 -9.83
N PRO A 185 25.13 -9.35 -10.19
CA PRO A 185 24.60 -10.66 -10.57
C PRO A 185 23.73 -11.34 -9.50
N LYS A 186 23.99 -11.10 -8.22
CA LYS A 186 23.22 -11.69 -7.11
C LYS A 186 21.82 -11.08 -7.07
N MET A 187 21.73 -9.77 -7.17
CA MET A 187 20.47 -9.03 -7.17
C MET A 187 19.68 -9.31 -8.48
N SER A 188 20.35 -9.40 -9.61
CA SER A 188 19.75 -9.76 -10.90
C SER A 188 19.11 -11.16 -10.85
N GLY A 189 19.78 -12.14 -10.23
CA GLY A 189 19.23 -13.49 -10.02
C GLY A 189 17.96 -13.47 -9.14
N PHE A 190 17.97 -12.70 -8.06
CA PHE A 190 16.83 -12.49 -7.18
C PHE A 190 15.62 -11.88 -7.89
N VAL A 191 15.85 -10.81 -8.66
CA VAL A 191 14.80 -10.15 -9.44
C VAL A 191 14.20 -11.10 -10.49
N SER A 192 15.03 -11.92 -11.13
CA SER A 192 14.57 -12.92 -12.11
C SER A 192 13.65 -13.96 -11.45
N GLN A 193 13.99 -14.44 -10.25
CA GLN A 193 13.15 -15.37 -9.49
C GLN A 193 11.78 -14.77 -9.11
N LEU A 194 11.75 -13.51 -8.68
CA LEU A 194 10.49 -12.83 -8.39
C LEU A 194 9.60 -12.69 -9.64
N ARG A 195 10.20 -12.33 -10.78
CA ARG A 195 9.46 -12.24 -12.05
C ARG A 195 8.93 -13.58 -12.56
N GLU A 196 9.65 -14.67 -12.32
CA GLU A 196 9.20 -16.03 -12.71
C GLU A 196 7.98 -16.46 -11.88
N GLN A 197 7.78 -15.94 -10.69
CA GLN A 197 6.67 -16.29 -9.82
C GLN A 197 5.35 -15.62 -10.21
N LYS A 198 5.32 -14.83 -11.29
CA LYS A 198 4.13 -14.22 -11.91
C LYS A 198 3.15 -13.64 -10.86
N GLU A 199 3.51 -12.51 -10.29
CA GLU A 199 2.54 -11.72 -9.54
C GLU A 199 1.31 -11.43 -10.42
N VAL A 200 0.14 -11.74 -9.90
CA VAL A 200 -1.11 -11.42 -10.60
C VAL A 200 -1.51 -10.01 -10.21
N HIS A 201 -1.63 -9.15 -11.21
CA HIS A 201 -2.15 -7.80 -11.05
C HIS A 201 -3.52 -7.70 -11.72
N TYR A 202 -4.45 -7.06 -11.03
CA TYR A 202 -5.79 -6.77 -11.55
C TYR A 202 -5.89 -5.27 -11.81
N TYR A 203 -5.36 -4.86 -12.96
CA TYR A 203 -5.41 -3.46 -13.36
C TYR A 203 -6.76 -3.11 -13.97
N THR A 204 -7.16 -1.86 -13.76
CA THR A 204 -8.28 -1.22 -14.44
C THR A 204 -8.05 0.29 -14.48
N SER A 205 -8.90 1.04 -15.19
CA SER A 205 -8.75 2.48 -15.31
C SER A 205 -8.90 3.21 -13.97
N LYS A 206 -8.26 4.37 -13.86
CA LYS A 206 -8.44 5.27 -12.70
C LYS A 206 -9.90 5.65 -12.51
N GLN A 207 -10.60 5.93 -13.61
CA GLN A 207 -12.03 6.26 -13.59
C GLN A 207 -12.86 5.15 -12.96
N GLN A 208 -12.60 3.89 -13.32
CA GLN A 208 -13.31 2.76 -12.74
C GLN A 208 -13.03 2.60 -11.24
N LYS A 209 -11.78 2.78 -10.82
CA LYS A 209 -11.43 2.74 -9.40
C LYS A 209 -12.04 3.91 -8.62
N GLU A 210 -12.01 5.12 -9.16
CA GLU A 210 -12.70 6.27 -8.57
C GLU A 210 -14.20 6.02 -8.38
N GLU A 211 -14.84 5.37 -9.35
CA GLU A 211 -16.27 5.00 -9.27
C GLU A 211 -16.52 4.00 -8.13
N TRP A 212 -15.64 2.99 -7.98
CA TRP A 212 -15.75 2.04 -6.86
C TRP A 212 -15.56 2.72 -5.51
N TRP A 213 -14.63 3.66 -5.39
CA TRP A 213 -14.44 4.42 -4.16
C TRP A 213 -15.68 5.27 -3.83
N ARG A 214 -16.24 5.96 -4.81
CA ARG A 214 -17.49 6.72 -4.61
C ARG A 214 -18.67 5.80 -4.26
N THR A 215 -18.75 4.63 -4.87
CA THR A 215 -19.78 3.64 -4.57
C THR A 215 -19.65 3.10 -3.14
N ALA A 216 -18.44 2.94 -2.62
CA ALA A 216 -18.18 2.58 -1.23
C ALA A 216 -18.51 3.71 -0.22
N GLY A 217 -18.86 4.91 -0.70
CA GLY A 217 -19.26 6.05 0.11
C GLY A 217 -18.21 7.16 0.29
N PHE A 218 -17.02 7.01 -0.30
CA PHE A 218 -16.00 8.05 -0.21
C PHE A 218 -16.39 9.31 -1.00
N GLU A 219 -16.22 10.46 -0.36
CA GLU A 219 -16.23 11.78 -1.00
C GLU A 219 -14.80 12.25 -1.32
N ARG A 220 -14.67 13.33 -2.10
CA ARG A 220 -13.37 13.94 -2.43
C ARG A 220 -12.36 12.93 -2.99
N VAL A 221 -12.84 12.01 -3.80
CA VAL A 221 -11.99 11.05 -4.50
C VAL A 221 -11.19 11.78 -5.57
N ASN A 222 -9.85 11.78 -5.43
CA ASN A 222 -8.94 12.49 -6.32
C ASN A 222 -7.62 11.75 -6.45
N VAL A 223 -6.97 11.88 -7.61
CA VAL A 223 -5.58 11.50 -7.82
C VAL A 223 -4.70 12.71 -7.50
N LEU A 224 -3.74 12.57 -6.59
CA LEU A 224 -2.85 13.64 -6.13
C LEU A 224 -1.45 13.57 -6.75
N TRP A 225 -1.02 12.38 -7.13
CA TRP A 225 0.26 12.12 -7.78
C TRP A 225 0.12 10.95 -8.74
N GLN A 226 0.86 10.99 -9.83
CA GLN A 226 0.92 9.90 -10.81
C GLN A 226 2.27 9.86 -11.50
N TYR A 227 2.78 8.67 -11.69
CA TYR A 227 3.88 8.38 -12.61
C TYR A 227 3.54 7.17 -13.47
N LEU A 228 3.37 7.39 -14.77
CA LEU A 228 2.91 6.36 -15.73
C LEU A 228 1.66 5.64 -15.22
N CYS A 229 1.76 4.33 -15.04
CA CYS A 229 0.66 3.46 -14.57
C CYS A 229 0.52 3.39 -13.04
N ILE A 230 1.32 4.12 -12.26
CA ILE A 230 1.18 4.16 -10.80
C ILE A 230 0.63 5.53 -10.39
N ALA A 231 -0.38 5.54 -9.52
CA ALA A 231 -0.95 6.78 -9.01
C ALA A 231 -1.32 6.69 -7.52
N LEU A 232 -1.24 7.84 -6.85
CA LEU A 232 -1.74 8.05 -5.50
C LEU A 232 -3.15 8.60 -5.57
N MET A 233 -4.10 7.82 -5.10
CA MET A 233 -5.51 8.19 -4.97
C MET A 233 -5.86 8.42 -3.50
N VAL A 234 -6.73 9.39 -3.26
CA VAL A 234 -7.29 9.65 -1.92
C VAL A 234 -8.81 9.68 -1.98
N GLY A 235 -9.43 9.33 -0.87
CA GLY A 235 -10.87 9.49 -0.66
C GLY A 235 -11.14 9.75 0.81
N ARG A 236 -12.17 10.52 1.09
CA ARG A 236 -12.53 10.91 2.46
C ARG A 236 -13.85 10.28 2.86
N LYS A 237 -13.94 9.72 4.05
CA LYS A 237 -15.23 9.42 4.66
C LYS A 237 -15.96 10.74 5.02
N PRO A 238 -17.23 10.93 4.69
CA PRO A 238 -17.99 12.10 5.14
C PRO A 238 -17.85 12.37 6.64
N LYS A 239 -18.05 13.61 7.05
CA LYS A 239 -18.01 13.98 8.49
C LYS A 239 -19.31 13.69 9.21
N ASP A 240 -20.40 13.66 8.44
CA ASP A 240 -21.77 13.45 8.91
C ASP A 240 -22.44 12.38 8.05
#